data_8f2435d580c506067c63c562ca668a8b
#
_entry.id   8f2435d580c506067c63c562ca668a8b
#
_cell.length_a   1.000
_cell.length_b   1.000
_cell.length_c   1.000
_cell.angle_alpha   90.00
_cell.angle_beta   90.00
_cell.angle_gamma   90.00
#
_symmetry.space_group_name_H-M   'P 1'
#
loop_
_entity.id
_entity.type
_entity.pdbx_description
1 polymer ?
#
loop_
_entity_poly.entity_id
_entity_poly.type
_entity_poly.pdbx_seq_one_letter_code
_entity_poly.pdbx_strand_id
1 'polypeptide(L)'
;EHSVKEGVNRDRCISRRLQFVQIDEQGAISNAGWAPHLDLEPISDSDFILIKHLLAAQWVSSELESQALAYATTYLAPEHFSEVMHRRERQVTKTLEAVHQRLVTQINYWSDRKIKLQDDQAAGKKTRINIDNVSRIIDELDNRLKSRTKELNEMRHVVSETPVVIGGALIIPAGLLAQLKGEDTWTADAEARKQIELKAMQVVMDHEKSNGCEVFDVSALNCGWDVTSIP
;
A
#
# COMPACT_ATOMS: atom_id res chain seq x y z
N GLU A 1 1.90 10.74 -7.27
CA GLU A 1 1.74 10.62 -5.82
C GLU A 1 0.29 10.82 -5.41
N HIS A 2 -0.22 9.98 -4.54
CA HIS A 2 -1.58 10.08 -3.98
C HIS A 2 -1.53 10.02 -2.46
N SER A 3 -2.29 10.93 -1.80
CA SER A 3 -2.37 11.04 -0.34
C SER A 3 -3.79 10.78 0.17
N VAL A 4 -3.88 10.14 1.32
CA VAL A 4 -5.13 9.96 2.08
C VAL A 4 -4.96 10.65 3.42
N LYS A 5 -5.90 11.52 3.77
CA LYS A 5 -5.89 12.36 4.97
C LYS A 5 -7.01 12.01 5.94
N GLU A 6 -6.86 12.47 7.17
CA GLU A 6 -7.90 12.35 8.18
C GLU A 6 -9.05 13.32 7.89
N GLY A 7 -10.30 12.83 7.98
CA GLY A 7 -11.46 13.64 7.59
C GLY A 7 -11.73 14.83 8.51
N VAL A 8 -11.40 14.70 9.79
CA VAL A 8 -11.59 15.76 10.81
C VAL A 8 -10.40 16.72 10.83
N ASN A 9 -9.19 16.18 10.73
CA ASN A 9 -7.96 16.97 10.66
C ASN A 9 -7.29 16.75 9.30
N ARG A 10 -7.67 17.55 8.31
CA ARG A 10 -7.18 17.44 6.91
C ARG A 10 -5.68 17.73 6.75
N ASP A 11 -5.04 18.31 7.74
CA ASP A 11 -3.59 18.54 7.72
C ASP A 11 -2.82 17.25 8.03
N ARG A 12 -3.49 16.28 8.65
CA ARG A 12 -2.88 15.00 9.01
C ARG A 12 -2.97 14.00 7.86
N CYS A 13 -1.84 13.76 7.19
CA CYS A 13 -1.70 12.69 6.22
C CYS A 13 -1.62 11.32 6.93
N ILE A 14 -2.52 10.41 6.57
CA ILE A 14 -2.57 9.03 7.11
C ILE A 14 -1.71 8.10 6.26
N SER A 15 -1.77 8.27 4.96
CA SER A 15 -1.04 7.44 3.99
C SER A 15 -0.69 8.26 2.76
N ARG A 16 0.52 8.02 2.27
CA ARG A 16 1.02 8.59 1.02
C ARG A 16 1.62 7.46 0.20
N ARG A 17 1.28 7.41 -1.09
CA ARG A 17 1.75 6.36 -1.99
C ARG A 17 2.30 7.00 -3.25
N LEU A 18 3.52 6.63 -3.60
CA LEU A 18 4.10 6.86 -4.90
C LEU A 18 3.76 5.65 -5.78
N GLN A 19 3.26 5.92 -6.98
CA GLN A 19 2.93 4.91 -7.97
C GLN A 19 3.46 5.34 -9.32
N PHE A 20 3.73 4.39 -10.18
CA PHE A 20 4.33 4.61 -11.48
C PHE A 20 3.34 4.19 -12.57
N VAL A 21 3.11 5.10 -13.51
CA VAL A 21 2.26 4.88 -14.68
C VAL A 21 3.15 4.91 -15.89
N GLN A 22 3.08 3.88 -16.72
CA GLN A 22 3.74 3.87 -18.02
C GLN A 22 2.75 4.18 -19.12
N ILE A 23 3.20 4.95 -20.10
CA ILE A 23 2.46 5.32 -21.31
C ILE A 23 3.37 4.99 -22.48
N ASP A 24 2.90 4.20 -23.42
CA ASP A 24 3.65 3.86 -24.61
C ASP A 24 3.37 4.83 -25.78
N GLU A 25 4.09 4.67 -26.86
CA GLU A 25 3.95 5.51 -28.05
C GLU A 25 2.59 5.38 -28.76
N GLN A 26 1.86 4.29 -28.51
CA GLN A 26 0.50 4.05 -29.00
C GLN A 26 -0.56 4.68 -28.08
N GLY A 27 -0.16 5.21 -26.92
CA GLY A 27 -1.04 5.80 -25.94
C GLY A 27 -1.68 4.76 -25.00
N ALA A 28 -1.19 3.52 -24.98
CA ALA A 28 -1.63 2.54 -23.99
C ALA A 28 -1.05 2.88 -22.61
N ILE A 29 -1.92 2.85 -21.60
CA ILE A 29 -1.58 3.26 -20.23
C ILE A 29 -1.72 2.08 -19.31
N SER A 30 -0.71 1.84 -18.48
CA SER A 30 -0.75 0.79 -17.46
C SER A 30 0.05 1.16 -16.20
N ASN A 31 -0.16 0.39 -15.14
CA ASN A 31 0.62 0.50 -13.92
C ASN A 31 2.00 -0.15 -14.15
N ALA A 32 3.06 0.61 -13.93
CA ALA A 32 4.45 0.15 -14.11
C ALA A 32 5.01 -0.61 -12.89
N GLY A 33 4.18 -0.91 -11.90
CA GLY A 33 4.60 -1.63 -10.69
C GLY A 33 5.12 -0.72 -9.56
N TRP A 34 5.79 -1.34 -8.59
CA TRP A 34 6.12 -0.67 -7.32
C TRP A 34 7.38 0.18 -7.34
N ALA A 35 8.38 -0.19 -8.11
CA ALA A 35 9.66 0.51 -8.13
C ALA A 35 10.42 0.29 -9.45
N PRO A 36 9.82 0.59 -10.60
CA PRO A 36 10.44 0.31 -11.91
C PRO A 36 11.76 1.05 -12.09
N HIS A 37 11.98 2.16 -11.37
CA HIS A 37 13.22 2.94 -11.44
C HIS A 37 14.45 2.20 -10.89
N LEU A 38 14.27 1.12 -10.11
CA LEU A 38 15.38 0.30 -9.62
C LEU A 38 16.03 -0.54 -10.72
N ASP A 39 15.27 -0.82 -11.79
CA ASP A 39 15.73 -1.61 -12.94
C ASP A 39 16.22 -0.71 -14.09
N LEU A 40 16.26 0.60 -13.88
CA LEU A 40 16.65 1.57 -14.90
C LEU A 40 18.03 2.16 -14.61
N GLU A 41 18.83 2.28 -15.64
CA GLU A 41 20.12 2.95 -15.59
C GLU A 41 20.05 4.34 -16.22
N PRO A 42 20.75 5.34 -15.64
CA PRO A 42 20.85 6.65 -16.28
C PRO A 42 21.56 6.56 -17.63
N ILE A 43 21.01 7.24 -18.64
CA ILE A 43 21.66 7.29 -19.95
C ILE A 43 22.94 8.10 -19.87
N SER A 44 24.00 7.66 -20.59
CA SER A 44 25.24 8.43 -20.68
C SER A 44 25.11 9.64 -21.59
N ASP A 45 25.96 10.66 -21.39
CA ASP A 45 25.96 11.87 -22.24
C ASP A 45 26.19 11.54 -23.73
N SER A 46 27.01 10.54 -24.04
CA SER A 46 27.25 10.06 -25.39
C SER A 46 26.00 9.45 -26.03
N ASP A 47 25.27 8.65 -25.26
CA ASP A 47 24.07 7.97 -25.72
C ASP A 47 22.88 8.93 -25.83
N PHE A 48 22.84 9.96 -24.98
CA PHE A 48 21.82 11.00 -25.04
C PHE A 48 21.77 11.69 -26.41
N ILE A 49 22.95 11.89 -27.05
CA ILE A 49 23.02 12.49 -28.38
C ILE A 49 22.27 11.64 -29.42
N LEU A 50 22.35 10.32 -29.30
CA LEU A 50 21.72 9.38 -30.24
C LEU A 50 20.20 9.39 -30.13
N ILE A 51 19.67 9.58 -28.92
CA ILE A 51 18.23 9.55 -28.65
C ILE A 51 17.54 10.91 -28.70
N LYS A 52 18.30 11.98 -28.91
CA LYS A 52 17.77 13.36 -28.90
C LYS A 52 16.56 13.55 -29.83
N HIS A 53 16.53 12.87 -30.96
CA HIS A 53 15.41 12.92 -31.90
C HIS A 53 14.13 12.30 -31.35
N LEU A 54 14.22 11.32 -30.42
CA LEU A 54 13.07 10.68 -29.78
C LEU A 54 12.35 11.65 -28.82
N LEU A 55 13.08 12.60 -28.22
CA LEU A 55 12.51 13.62 -27.36
C LEU A 55 11.62 14.61 -28.14
N ALA A 56 11.83 14.74 -29.44
CA ALA A 56 11.03 15.58 -30.33
C ALA A 56 9.81 14.82 -30.91
N ALA A 57 9.61 13.55 -30.55
CA ALA A 57 8.48 12.78 -31.03
C ALA A 57 7.16 13.39 -30.51
N GLN A 58 6.15 13.44 -31.37
CA GLN A 58 4.88 14.09 -31.08
C GLN A 58 4.18 13.51 -29.85
N TRP A 59 4.26 12.21 -29.62
CA TRP A 59 3.65 11.56 -28.49
C TRP A 59 4.32 11.95 -27.15
N VAL A 60 5.63 12.25 -27.14
CA VAL A 60 6.36 12.70 -25.95
C VAL A 60 5.97 14.12 -25.54
N SER A 61 5.63 14.97 -26.53
CA SER A 61 5.19 16.36 -26.32
C SER A 61 3.67 16.47 -26.08
N SER A 62 2.94 15.36 -26.08
CA SER A 62 1.51 15.34 -25.86
C SER A 62 1.16 15.54 -24.38
N GLU A 63 -0.13 15.57 -24.05
CA GLU A 63 -0.65 15.76 -22.69
C GLU A 63 -0.45 14.53 -21.78
N LEU A 64 0.78 14.01 -21.70
CA LEU A 64 1.11 12.81 -20.92
C LEU A 64 0.76 12.94 -19.44
N GLU A 65 0.96 14.13 -18.87
CA GLU A 65 0.59 14.41 -17.49
C GLU A 65 -0.90 14.26 -17.27
N SER A 66 -1.73 14.84 -18.14
CA SER A 66 -3.19 14.74 -18.07
C SER A 66 -3.66 13.28 -18.18
N GLN A 67 -3.04 12.51 -19.08
CA GLN A 67 -3.34 11.09 -19.27
C GLN A 67 -2.95 10.27 -18.03
N ALA A 68 -1.76 10.50 -17.48
CA ALA A 68 -1.30 9.84 -16.24
C ALA A 68 -2.20 10.17 -15.06
N LEU A 69 -2.63 11.44 -14.90
CA LEU A 69 -3.55 11.87 -13.86
C LEU A 69 -4.93 11.24 -14.02
N ALA A 70 -5.47 11.18 -15.23
CA ALA A 70 -6.75 10.52 -15.50
C ALA A 70 -6.71 9.04 -15.11
N TYR A 71 -5.65 8.33 -15.50
CA TYR A 71 -5.46 6.93 -15.12
C TYR A 71 -5.31 6.77 -13.60
N ALA A 72 -4.48 7.59 -12.96
CA ALA A 72 -4.27 7.54 -11.53
C ALA A 72 -5.56 7.82 -10.74
N THR A 73 -6.36 8.79 -11.19
CA THR A 73 -7.65 9.14 -10.56
C THR A 73 -8.67 8.03 -10.71
N THR A 74 -8.69 7.37 -11.87
CA THR A 74 -9.69 6.34 -12.18
C THR A 74 -9.37 4.99 -11.52
N TYR A 75 -8.09 4.60 -11.48
CA TYR A 75 -7.71 3.25 -11.08
C TYR A 75 -6.87 3.20 -9.80
N LEU A 76 -5.82 4.04 -9.68
CA LEU A 76 -4.84 3.90 -8.62
C LEU A 76 -5.27 4.56 -7.30
N ALA A 77 -5.87 5.74 -7.37
CA ALA A 77 -6.32 6.45 -6.17
C ALA A 77 -7.46 5.74 -5.44
N PRO A 78 -8.50 5.20 -6.14
CA PRO A 78 -9.56 4.45 -5.48
C PRO A 78 -9.07 3.18 -4.79
N GLU A 79 -8.13 2.46 -5.40
CA GLU A 79 -7.52 1.27 -4.81
C GLU A 79 -6.78 1.62 -3.51
N HIS A 80 -5.88 2.61 -3.56
CA HIS A 80 -5.16 3.07 -2.38
C HIS A 80 -6.10 3.59 -1.28
N PHE A 81 -7.12 4.36 -1.64
CA PHE A 81 -8.12 4.86 -0.70
C PHE A 81 -8.88 3.72 -0.02
N SER A 82 -9.36 2.75 -0.79
CA SER A 82 -10.08 1.58 -0.27
C SER A 82 -9.22 0.77 0.72
N GLU A 83 -7.95 0.53 0.40
CA GLU A 83 -7.02 -0.16 1.28
C GLU A 83 -6.84 0.59 2.61
N VAL A 84 -6.61 1.90 2.55
CA VAL A 84 -6.41 2.73 3.74
C VAL A 84 -7.69 2.77 4.59
N MET A 85 -8.85 2.92 3.97
CA MET A 85 -10.15 2.91 4.63
C MET A 85 -10.40 1.59 5.37
N HIS A 86 -10.21 0.44 4.73
CA HIS A 86 -10.39 -0.86 5.35
C HIS A 86 -9.40 -1.11 6.51
N ARG A 87 -8.15 -0.69 6.35
CA ARG A 87 -7.16 -0.78 7.42
C ARG A 87 -7.56 0.08 8.63
N ARG A 88 -8.01 1.31 8.37
CA ARG A 88 -8.44 2.25 9.40
C ARG A 88 -9.69 1.74 10.15
N GLU A 89 -10.67 1.23 9.43
CA GLU A 89 -11.89 0.66 10.00
C GLU A 89 -11.57 -0.50 10.96
N ARG A 90 -10.73 -1.44 10.53
CA ARG A 90 -10.30 -2.56 11.39
C ARG A 90 -9.57 -2.07 12.63
N GLN A 91 -8.69 -1.08 12.49
CA GLN A 91 -7.95 -0.51 13.60
C GLN A 91 -8.87 0.17 14.61
N VAL A 92 -9.81 0.99 14.14
CA VAL A 92 -10.75 1.72 14.99
C VAL A 92 -11.68 0.75 15.71
N THR A 93 -12.26 -0.22 15.00
CA THR A 93 -13.15 -1.23 15.58
C THR A 93 -12.46 -1.99 16.71
N LYS A 94 -11.27 -2.53 16.46
CA LYS A 94 -10.48 -3.24 17.47
C LYS A 94 -10.16 -2.35 18.68
N THR A 95 -9.85 -1.08 18.46
CA THR A 95 -9.52 -0.14 19.55
C THR A 95 -10.77 0.22 20.34
N LEU A 96 -11.92 0.44 19.67
CA LEU A 96 -13.20 0.71 20.33
C LEU A 96 -13.62 -0.44 21.25
N GLU A 97 -13.55 -1.67 20.79
CA GLU A 97 -13.85 -2.85 21.58
C GLU A 97 -12.98 -2.93 22.82
N ALA A 98 -11.68 -2.75 22.68
CA ALA A 98 -10.75 -2.78 23.82
C ALA A 98 -11.00 -1.64 24.83
N VAL A 99 -11.25 -0.42 24.34
CA VAL A 99 -11.56 0.75 25.19
C VAL A 99 -12.88 0.55 25.93
N HIS A 100 -13.91 0.10 25.20
CA HIS A 100 -15.23 -0.17 25.77
C HIS A 100 -15.14 -1.24 26.85
N GLN A 101 -14.56 -2.39 26.55
CA GLN A 101 -14.42 -3.49 27.50
C GLN A 101 -13.69 -3.04 28.78
N ARG A 102 -12.56 -2.33 28.63
CA ARG A 102 -11.76 -1.87 29.76
C ARG A 102 -12.52 -0.86 30.63
N LEU A 103 -13.13 0.16 30.03
CA LEU A 103 -13.79 1.23 30.78
C LEU A 103 -15.10 0.75 31.41
N VAL A 104 -15.90 -0.07 30.71
CA VAL A 104 -17.13 -0.67 31.26
C VAL A 104 -16.80 -1.59 32.43
N THR A 105 -15.74 -2.40 32.34
CA THR A 105 -15.31 -3.22 33.50
C THR A 105 -14.96 -2.36 34.69
N GLN A 106 -14.30 -1.22 34.53
CA GLN A 106 -13.97 -0.30 35.63
C GLN A 106 -15.22 0.40 36.18
N ILE A 107 -16.13 0.84 35.29
CA ILE A 107 -17.39 1.46 35.69
C ILE A 107 -18.22 0.47 36.55
N ASN A 108 -18.36 -0.75 36.12
CA ASN A 108 -19.08 -1.81 36.81
C ASN A 108 -18.46 -2.08 38.19
N TYR A 109 -17.13 -2.21 38.27
CA TYR A 109 -16.41 -2.40 39.51
C TYR A 109 -16.71 -1.27 40.53
N TRP A 110 -16.63 -0.02 40.09
CA TRP A 110 -16.89 1.12 40.98
C TRP A 110 -18.38 1.28 41.33
N SER A 111 -19.29 0.89 40.41
CA SER A 111 -20.73 0.87 40.67
C SER A 111 -21.09 -0.16 41.73
N ASP A 112 -20.57 -1.36 41.65
CA ASP A 112 -20.75 -2.41 42.64
C ASP A 112 -20.17 -1.97 44.02
N ARG A 113 -19.03 -1.28 43.99
CA ARG A 113 -18.40 -0.73 45.19
C ARG A 113 -19.24 0.34 45.79
N LYS A 114 -19.87 1.21 44.99
CA LYS A 114 -20.80 2.26 45.45
C LYS A 114 -21.99 1.65 46.18
N ILE A 115 -22.62 0.62 45.60
CA ILE A 115 -23.77 -0.07 46.20
C ILE A 115 -23.38 -0.65 47.56
N LYS A 116 -22.27 -1.38 47.68
CA LYS A 116 -21.77 -1.93 48.94
C LYS A 116 -21.50 -0.85 50.00
N LEU A 117 -20.97 0.30 49.60
CA LEU A 117 -20.75 1.42 50.54
C LEU A 117 -22.06 2.05 50.99
N GLN A 118 -23.09 2.10 50.16
CA GLN A 118 -24.42 2.58 50.52
C GLN A 118 -25.10 1.64 51.53
N ASP A 119 -25.00 0.32 51.30
CA ASP A 119 -25.52 -0.70 52.20
C ASP A 119 -24.82 -0.68 53.57
N ASP A 120 -23.49 -0.54 53.60
CA ASP A 120 -22.71 -0.43 54.82
C ASP A 120 -23.05 0.85 55.59
N GLN A 121 -23.28 1.96 54.90
CA GLN A 121 -23.73 3.21 55.53
C GLN A 121 -25.13 3.10 56.10
N ALA A 122 -26.06 2.46 55.40
CA ALA A 122 -27.40 2.18 55.88
C ALA A 122 -27.40 1.26 57.10
N ALA A 123 -26.43 0.33 57.19
CA ALA A 123 -26.20 -0.53 58.34
C ALA A 123 -25.43 0.16 59.50
N GLY A 124 -25.17 1.47 59.45
CA GLY A 124 -24.47 2.23 60.48
C GLY A 124 -22.96 1.98 60.58
N LYS A 125 -22.34 1.33 59.60
CA LYS A 125 -20.90 1.08 59.59
C LYS A 125 -20.14 2.30 59.14
N LYS A 126 -19.00 2.60 59.77
CA LYS A 126 -18.09 3.67 59.29
C LYS A 126 -17.35 3.21 58.02
N THR A 127 -17.59 3.88 56.90
CA THR A 127 -16.88 3.65 55.65
C THR A 127 -15.67 4.57 55.55
N ARG A 128 -14.52 4.00 55.11
CA ARG A 128 -13.28 4.80 54.90
C ARG A 128 -13.32 5.60 53.60
N ILE A 129 -14.14 5.22 52.64
CA ILE A 129 -14.23 5.82 51.31
C ILE A 129 -15.54 6.61 51.26
N ASN A 130 -15.46 7.87 50.85
CA ASN A 130 -16.64 8.70 50.64
C ASN A 130 -17.37 8.30 49.37
N ILE A 131 -18.69 8.09 49.45
CA ILE A 131 -19.55 7.71 48.30
C ILE A 131 -19.50 8.78 47.20
N ASP A 132 -19.39 10.06 47.54
CA ASP A 132 -19.27 11.15 46.55
C ASP A 132 -18.00 11.03 45.70
N ASN A 133 -16.90 10.58 46.32
CA ASN A 133 -15.67 10.34 45.60
C ASN A 133 -15.82 9.18 44.59
N VAL A 134 -16.52 8.11 45.00
CA VAL A 134 -16.79 6.98 44.09
C VAL A 134 -17.71 7.40 42.94
N SER A 135 -18.74 8.20 43.22
CA SER A 135 -19.62 8.77 42.20
C SER A 135 -18.84 9.57 41.17
N ARG A 136 -17.93 10.44 41.64
CA ARG A 136 -17.06 11.24 40.76
C ARG A 136 -16.16 10.38 39.86
N ILE A 137 -15.61 9.29 40.42
CA ILE A 137 -14.80 8.35 39.62
C ILE A 137 -15.65 7.71 38.50
N ILE A 138 -16.88 7.29 38.81
CA ILE A 138 -17.80 6.72 37.83
C ILE A 138 -18.11 7.74 36.73
N ASP A 139 -18.43 8.98 37.09
CA ASP A 139 -18.72 10.05 36.12
C ASP A 139 -17.51 10.39 35.25
N GLU A 140 -16.31 10.40 35.79
CA GLU A 140 -15.06 10.61 35.04
C GLU A 140 -14.81 9.48 34.06
N LEU A 141 -15.04 8.22 34.47
CA LEU A 141 -14.88 7.05 33.57
C LEU A 141 -15.92 7.05 32.45
N ASP A 142 -17.17 7.40 32.74
CA ASP A 142 -18.24 7.50 31.75
C ASP A 142 -17.96 8.61 30.72
N ASN A 143 -17.55 9.78 31.20
CA ASN A 143 -17.14 10.89 30.34
C ASN A 143 -15.96 10.53 29.46
N ARG A 144 -14.99 9.79 30.02
CA ARG A 144 -13.84 9.29 29.27
C ARG A 144 -14.27 8.29 28.20
N LEU A 145 -15.20 7.37 28.51
CA LEU A 145 -15.75 6.43 27.55
C LEU A 145 -16.43 7.16 26.39
N LYS A 146 -17.30 8.13 26.69
CA LYS A 146 -17.99 8.95 25.68
C LYS A 146 -17.02 9.71 24.78
N SER A 147 -16.04 10.39 25.38
CA SER A 147 -15.03 11.16 24.65
C SER A 147 -14.20 10.28 23.72
N ARG A 148 -13.68 9.15 24.26
CA ARG A 148 -12.87 8.22 23.43
C ARG A 148 -13.67 7.56 22.34
N THR A 149 -14.94 7.21 22.58
CA THR A 149 -15.82 6.66 21.56
C THR A 149 -16.05 7.67 20.42
N LYS A 150 -16.29 8.93 20.77
CA LYS A 150 -16.44 10.02 19.79
C LYS A 150 -15.17 10.20 18.96
N GLU A 151 -14.02 10.37 19.61
CA GLU A 151 -12.72 10.54 18.94
C GLU A 151 -12.42 9.40 17.98
N LEU A 152 -12.61 8.14 18.41
CA LEU A 152 -12.35 6.96 17.60
C LEU A 152 -13.31 6.86 16.41
N ASN A 153 -14.57 7.21 16.57
CA ASN A 153 -15.51 7.27 15.46
C ASN A 153 -15.15 8.38 14.46
N GLU A 154 -14.69 9.54 14.93
CA GLU A 154 -14.17 10.60 14.05
C GLU A 154 -12.95 10.13 13.24
N MET A 155 -12.08 9.31 13.83
CA MET A 155 -10.92 8.73 13.15
C MET A 155 -11.27 7.77 12.01
N ARG A 156 -12.50 7.26 11.90
CA ARG A 156 -12.96 6.45 10.77
C ARG A 156 -13.04 7.24 9.47
N HIS A 157 -13.31 8.54 9.58
CA HIS A 157 -13.45 9.39 8.42
C HIS A 157 -12.10 9.70 7.81
N VAL A 158 -11.91 9.24 6.58
CA VAL A 158 -10.72 9.50 5.78
C VAL A 158 -11.13 10.20 4.48
N VAL A 159 -10.24 11.02 3.94
CA VAL A 159 -10.47 11.77 2.70
C VAL A 159 -9.35 11.47 1.72
N SER A 160 -9.73 11.23 0.48
CA SER A 160 -8.82 11.09 -0.65
C SER A 160 -8.47 12.45 -1.21
N GLU A 161 -7.17 12.73 -1.38
CA GLU A 161 -6.70 13.90 -2.10
C GLU A 161 -6.61 13.57 -3.61
N THR A 162 -6.56 14.59 -4.43
CA THR A 162 -6.31 14.42 -5.86
C THR A 162 -4.88 13.97 -6.08
N PRO A 163 -4.61 12.94 -6.92
CA PRO A 163 -3.26 12.56 -7.29
C PRO A 163 -2.52 13.73 -7.94
N VAL A 164 -1.20 13.78 -7.75
CA VAL A 164 -0.33 14.76 -8.42
C VAL A 164 0.82 14.03 -9.11
N VAL A 165 1.20 14.49 -10.28
CA VAL A 165 2.41 14.03 -10.97
C VAL A 165 3.59 14.80 -10.36
N ILE A 166 4.58 14.06 -9.88
CA ILE A 166 5.80 14.63 -9.27
C ILE A 166 7.00 14.58 -10.20
N GLY A 167 6.91 13.82 -11.30
CA GLY A 167 7.95 13.73 -12.31
C GLY A 167 7.65 12.67 -13.34
N GLY A 168 8.44 12.63 -14.39
CA GLY A 168 8.39 11.63 -15.45
C GLY A 168 9.78 11.35 -15.99
N ALA A 169 9.94 10.21 -16.65
CA ALA A 169 11.17 9.81 -17.33
C ALA A 169 10.81 9.13 -18.66
N LEU A 170 11.59 9.39 -19.70
CA LEU A 170 11.54 8.64 -20.94
C LEU A 170 12.44 7.41 -20.79
N ILE A 171 11.85 6.23 -20.95
CA ILE A 171 12.56 4.96 -20.86
C ILE A 171 12.91 4.51 -22.27
N ILE A 172 14.19 4.29 -22.51
CA ILE A 172 14.71 3.82 -23.78
C ILE A 172 15.06 2.33 -23.63
N PRO A 173 14.44 1.43 -24.41
CA PRO A 173 14.81 0.01 -24.40
C PRO A 173 16.30 -0.18 -24.78
N ALA A 174 17.01 -1.00 -24.02
CA ALA A 174 18.43 -1.27 -24.26
C ALA A 174 18.70 -1.79 -25.69
N GLY A 175 17.76 -2.59 -26.25
CA GLY A 175 17.84 -3.07 -27.61
C GLY A 175 17.78 -1.94 -28.66
N LEU A 176 16.94 -0.93 -28.45
CA LEU A 176 16.88 0.23 -29.34
C LEU A 176 18.18 1.05 -29.25
N LEU A 177 18.72 1.21 -28.04
CA LEU A 177 19.99 1.91 -27.86
C LEU A 177 21.15 1.18 -28.53
N ALA A 178 21.23 -0.14 -28.42
CA ALA A 178 22.22 -0.98 -29.13
C ALA A 178 22.12 -0.84 -30.63
N GLN A 179 20.92 -0.86 -31.21
CA GLN A 179 20.71 -0.62 -32.64
C GLN A 179 21.19 0.77 -33.07
N LEU A 180 20.89 1.81 -32.30
CA LEU A 180 21.35 3.18 -32.60
C LEU A 180 22.88 3.33 -32.53
N LYS A 181 23.54 2.52 -31.71
CA LYS A 181 25.01 2.45 -31.62
C LYS A 181 25.65 1.64 -32.74
N GLY A 182 24.87 0.88 -33.50
CA GLY A 182 25.39 -0.08 -34.48
C GLY A 182 26.03 -1.32 -33.85
N GLU A 183 25.69 -1.60 -32.60
CA GLU A 183 26.15 -2.78 -31.86
C GLU A 183 25.19 -3.95 -32.19
N ASP A 184 25.55 -4.79 -33.13
CA ASP A 184 24.77 -5.98 -33.55
C ASP A 184 24.72 -7.12 -32.50
N THR A 185 24.96 -6.81 -31.23
CA THR A 185 25.02 -7.82 -30.16
C THR A 185 23.65 -8.23 -29.64
N TRP A 186 22.60 -7.51 -30.02
CA TRP A 186 21.23 -7.90 -29.65
C TRP A 186 20.65 -8.78 -30.74
N THR A 187 20.64 -10.08 -30.50
CA THR A 187 19.85 -10.99 -31.35
C THR A 187 18.39 -10.60 -31.25
N ALA A 188 17.90 -9.85 -32.24
CA ALA A 188 16.48 -9.59 -32.46
C ALA A 188 15.68 -10.87 -32.72
N ASP A 189 16.40 -12.01 -32.79
CA ASP A 189 15.85 -13.32 -33.04
C ASP A 189 15.12 -13.83 -31.79
N ALA A 190 13.79 -13.67 -31.82
CA ALA A 190 12.90 -14.21 -30.80
C ALA A 190 13.05 -15.73 -30.62
N GLU A 191 13.45 -16.42 -31.67
CA GLU A 191 13.71 -17.86 -31.69
C GLU A 191 14.98 -18.22 -30.90
N ALA A 192 16.06 -17.46 -31.06
CA ALA A 192 17.30 -17.67 -30.30
C ALA A 192 17.10 -17.39 -28.81
N ARG A 193 16.33 -16.36 -28.44
CA ARG A 193 15.97 -16.08 -27.03
C ARG A 193 15.16 -17.21 -26.45
N LYS A 194 14.15 -17.68 -27.17
CA LYS A 194 13.32 -18.81 -26.74
C LYS A 194 14.13 -20.08 -26.53
N GLN A 195 15.11 -20.35 -27.39
CA GLN A 195 16.00 -21.51 -27.24
C GLN A 195 16.91 -21.38 -26.02
N ILE A 196 17.43 -20.18 -25.73
CA ILE A 196 18.23 -19.92 -24.51
C ILE A 196 17.38 -20.10 -23.25
N GLU A 197 16.17 -19.57 -23.25
CA GLU A 197 15.20 -19.69 -22.14
C GLU A 197 14.85 -21.16 -21.88
N LEU A 198 14.47 -21.91 -22.91
CA LEU A 198 14.19 -23.33 -22.79
C LEU A 198 15.40 -24.14 -22.30
N LYS A 199 16.60 -23.80 -22.75
CA LYS A 199 17.80 -24.45 -22.27
C LYS A 199 18.13 -24.12 -20.83
N ALA A 200 17.93 -22.87 -20.40
CA ALA A 200 18.09 -22.46 -19.02
C ALA A 200 17.09 -23.20 -18.11
N MET A 201 15.81 -23.25 -18.50
CA MET A 201 14.79 -24.03 -17.79
C MET A 201 15.18 -25.50 -17.67
N GLN A 202 15.62 -26.12 -18.77
CA GLN A 202 16.03 -27.52 -18.77
C GLN A 202 17.17 -27.79 -17.79
N VAL A 203 18.19 -26.92 -17.73
CA VAL A 203 19.31 -27.03 -16.79
C VAL A 203 18.85 -26.93 -15.34
N VAL A 204 17.93 -26.00 -15.03
CA VAL A 204 17.37 -25.87 -13.70
C VAL A 204 16.55 -27.11 -13.32
N MET A 205 15.68 -27.58 -14.22
CA MET A 205 14.87 -28.77 -13.97
C MET A 205 15.72 -30.02 -13.75
N ASP A 206 16.78 -30.20 -14.53
CA ASP A 206 17.68 -31.33 -14.41
C ASP A 206 18.48 -31.28 -13.09
N HIS A 207 18.90 -30.09 -12.68
CA HIS A 207 19.55 -29.87 -11.37
C HIS A 207 18.63 -30.24 -10.21
N GLU A 208 17.40 -29.75 -10.19
CA GLU A 208 16.43 -30.04 -9.14
C GLU A 208 16.06 -31.54 -9.08
N LYS A 209 15.88 -32.18 -10.25
CA LYS A 209 15.68 -33.62 -10.33
C LYS A 209 16.86 -34.42 -9.77
N SER A 210 18.09 -33.96 -10.01
CA SER A 210 19.29 -34.60 -9.46
C SER A 210 19.37 -34.49 -7.93
N ASN A 211 18.73 -33.46 -7.36
CA ASN A 211 18.58 -33.27 -5.92
C ASN A 211 17.42 -34.09 -5.29
N GLY A 212 16.70 -34.87 -6.11
CA GLY A 212 15.61 -35.73 -5.65
C GLY A 212 14.24 -35.06 -5.62
N CYS A 213 14.11 -33.86 -6.17
CA CYS A 213 12.85 -33.12 -6.21
C CYS A 213 11.98 -33.54 -7.40
N GLU A 214 10.67 -33.50 -7.21
CA GLU A 214 9.71 -33.58 -8.30
C GLU A 214 9.54 -32.19 -8.91
N VAL A 215 9.74 -32.04 -10.23
CA VAL A 215 9.87 -30.76 -10.90
C VAL A 215 8.81 -30.56 -11.96
N PHE A 216 8.13 -29.41 -11.92
CA PHE A 216 7.05 -29.05 -12.83
C PHE A 216 7.40 -27.75 -13.57
N ASP A 217 7.20 -27.78 -14.90
CA ASP A 217 7.21 -26.57 -15.73
C ASP A 217 5.86 -25.87 -15.57
N VAL A 218 5.89 -24.65 -15.04
CA VAL A 218 4.71 -23.81 -14.80
C VAL A 218 4.76 -22.49 -15.58
N SER A 219 5.69 -22.35 -16.51
CA SER A 219 5.91 -21.14 -17.32
C SER A 219 4.64 -20.65 -18.04
N ALA A 220 3.76 -21.58 -18.43
CA ALA A 220 2.49 -21.26 -19.08
C ALA A 220 1.38 -20.78 -18.10
N LEU A 221 1.58 -20.89 -16.78
CA LEU A 221 0.56 -20.60 -15.78
C LEU A 221 0.56 -19.14 -15.28
N ASN A 222 1.49 -18.32 -15.76
CA ASN A 222 1.64 -16.90 -15.41
C ASN A 222 1.64 -16.64 -13.89
N CYS A 223 2.27 -17.53 -13.10
CA CYS A 223 2.33 -17.47 -11.65
C CYS A 223 3.53 -16.67 -11.09
N GLY A 224 4.33 -16.04 -11.99
CA GLY A 224 5.49 -15.23 -11.63
C GLY A 224 6.81 -16.01 -11.50
N TRP A 225 6.82 -17.31 -11.75
CA TRP A 225 7.99 -18.18 -11.88
C TRP A 225 7.73 -19.27 -12.90
N ASP A 226 8.80 -19.83 -13.47
CA ASP A 226 8.72 -20.76 -14.61
C ASP A 226 8.83 -22.23 -14.19
N VAL A 227 9.42 -22.51 -13.04
CA VAL A 227 9.64 -23.87 -12.53
C VAL A 227 9.23 -23.96 -11.07
N THR A 228 8.53 -25.03 -10.72
CA THR A 228 8.21 -25.38 -9.33
C THR A 228 8.88 -26.71 -9.02
N SER A 229 9.60 -26.82 -7.87
CA SER A 229 10.19 -28.06 -7.37
C SER A 229 9.60 -28.42 -6.01
N ILE A 230 9.31 -29.70 -5.81
CA ILE A 230 8.79 -30.25 -4.55
C ILE A 230 9.80 -31.32 -4.08
N PRO A 231 10.34 -31.19 -2.84
CA PRO A 231 11.29 -32.14 -2.28
C PRO A 231 10.71 -33.54 -2.09
#